data_8f50684d9ada692320d9946c55169b46
#
_entry.id   8f50684d9ada692320d9946c55169b46
#
_cell.length_a   1.000
_cell.length_b   1.000
_cell.length_c   1.000
_cell.angle_alpha   90.00
_cell.angle_beta   90.00
_cell.angle_gamma   90.00
#
_symmetry.space_group_name_H-M   'P 1'
#
loop_
_entity.id
_entity.type
_entity.pdbx_description
1 polymer ?
#
loop_
_entity_poly.entity_id
_entity_poly.type
_entity_poly.pdbx_seq_one_letter_code
_entity_poly.pdbx_strand_id
1 'polypeptide(L)'
;MIYLKVQENEYPAYISGRLIDRDWDGRASKSITLTMTPAQAAQLFTDGLGWSIVQRETVPDGTDGGTETMQEWDNADYCVAGPITDHRDGTLTVKMGKYTQLEEALRQIGEALA
;
A
#
# COMPACT_ATOMS: atom_id res chain seq x y z
N MET A 1 0.75 -14.89 -5.97
CA MET A 1 1.33 -14.31 -4.75
C MET A 1 1.30 -12.79 -4.85
N ILE A 2 1.03 -12.11 -3.75
CA ILE A 2 0.86 -10.66 -3.74
C ILE A 2 2.09 -10.00 -3.12
N TYR A 3 2.53 -8.91 -3.73
CA TYR A 3 3.68 -8.13 -3.28
C TYR A 3 3.30 -6.65 -3.19
N LEU A 4 3.82 -5.98 -2.17
CA LEU A 4 3.91 -4.53 -2.15
C LEU A 4 5.14 -4.12 -2.98
N LYS A 5 4.96 -3.23 -3.93
CA LYS A 5 6.07 -2.70 -4.72
C LYS A 5 6.25 -1.21 -4.42
N VAL A 6 7.46 -0.86 -4.00
CA VAL A 6 7.88 0.53 -3.79
C VAL A 6 9.15 0.73 -4.60
N GLN A 7 9.10 1.62 -5.59
CA GLN A 7 10.16 1.80 -6.58
C GLN A 7 10.43 0.46 -7.28
N GLU A 8 11.61 -0.11 -7.16
CA GLU A 8 11.95 -1.40 -7.77
C GLU A 8 11.96 -2.55 -6.76
N ASN A 9 11.63 -2.27 -5.49
CA ASN A 9 11.63 -3.28 -4.43
C ASN A 9 10.23 -3.88 -4.28
N GLU A 10 10.18 -5.21 -4.21
CA GLU A 10 8.94 -5.96 -3.97
C GLU A 10 9.04 -6.68 -2.63
N TYR A 11 8.00 -6.56 -1.84
CA TYR A 11 7.90 -7.17 -0.51
C TYR A 11 6.68 -8.09 -0.48
N PRO A 12 6.83 -9.39 -0.17
CA PRO A 12 5.66 -10.25 0.01
C PRO A 12 4.73 -9.64 1.06
N ALA A 13 3.46 -9.49 0.74
CA ALA A 13 2.52 -8.81 1.63
C ALA A 13 1.11 -9.35 1.47
N TYR A 14 0.32 -9.22 2.53
CA TYR A 14 -1.12 -9.35 2.47
C TYR A 14 -1.72 -7.95 2.46
N ILE A 15 -2.50 -7.63 1.42
CA ILE A 15 -3.04 -6.29 1.24
C ILE A 15 -4.56 -6.40 1.19
N SER A 16 -5.26 -5.67 2.06
CA SER A 16 -6.71 -5.66 2.10
C SER A 16 -7.29 -4.96 0.88
N GLY A 17 -8.57 -5.20 0.60
CA GLY A 17 -9.33 -4.36 -0.29
C GLY A 17 -9.56 -2.97 0.31
N ARG A 18 -10.19 -2.10 -0.46
CA ARG A 18 -10.54 -0.75 -0.01
C ARG A 18 -11.55 -0.81 1.12
N LEU A 19 -11.26 -0.09 2.20
CA LEU A 19 -12.13 0.06 3.36
C LEU A 19 -12.37 1.54 3.63
N ILE A 20 -13.56 1.88 4.14
CA ILE A 20 -13.83 3.22 4.64
C ILE A 20 -13.59 3.19 6.15
N ASP A 21 -12.60 3.92 6.60
CA ASP A 21 -12.17 3.93 8.01
C ASP A 21 -12.85 5.06 8.75
N ARG A 22 -13.87 4.74 9.54
CA ARG A 22 -14.64 5.73 10.30
C ARG A 22 -13.82 6.37 11.39
N ASP A 23 -12.85 5.63 11.95
CA ASP A 23 -11.96 6.14 13.00
C ASP A 23 -10.84 7.01 12.44
N TRP A 24 -10.77 7.13 11.12
CA TRP A 24 -9.78 7.93 10.41
C TRP A 24 -10.47 8.90 9.43
N ASP A 25 -11.40 9.68 9.95
CA ASP A 25 -12.12 10.73 9.21
C ASP A 25 -12.94 10.23 8.01
N GLY A 26 -13.35 8.96 8.02
CA GLY A 26 -14.08 8.37 6.89
C GLY A 26 -13.21 8.16 5.66
N ARG A 27 -11.90 8.14 5.82
CA ARG A 27 -10.91 8.00 4.76
C ARG A 27 -10.96 6.60 4.14
N ALA A 28 -10.91 6.53 2.82
CA ALA A 28 -10.66 5.26 2.14
C ALA A 28 -9.24 4.82 2.42
N SER A 29 -9.06 3.58 2.84
CA SER A 29 -7.74 3.06 3.23
C SER A 29 -7.56 1.60 2.81
N LYS A 30 -6.31 1.16 2.80
CA LYS A 30 -5.92 -0.24 2.64
C LYS A 30 -4.93 -0.60 3.73
N SER A 31 -5.02 -1.85 4.22
CA SER A 31 -4.09 -2.39 5.21
C SER A 31 -3.07 -3.28 4.53
N ILE A 32 -1.80 -3.10 4.87
CA ILE A 32 -0.68 -3.86 4.31
C ILE A 32 0.00 -4.60 5.45
N THR A 33 -0.03 -5.93 5.41
CA THR A 33 0.62 -6.78 6.42
C THR A 33 1.83 -7.44 5.78
N LEU A 34 3.01 -7.24 6.38
CA LEU A 34 4.27 -7.75 5.83
C LEU A 34 5.28 -7.98 6.95
N THR A 35 6.36 -8.70 6.60
CA THR A 35 7.50 -8.92 7.49
C THR A 35 8.45 -7.73 7.37
N MET A 36 8.54 -6.94 8.44
CA MET A 36 9.37 -5.75 8.47
C MET A 36 9.53 -5.29 9.92
N THR A 37 10.64 -4.63 10.25
CA THR A 37 10.75 -4.01 11.57
C THR A 37 9.95 -2.71 11.63
N PRO A 38 9.47 -2.31 12.81
CA PRO A 38 8.75 -1.02 12.94
C PRO A 38 9.59 0.17 12.48
N ALA A 39 10.90 0.15 12.72
CA ALA A 39 11.80 1.22 12.28
C ALA A 39 11.87 1.31 10.76
N GLN A 40 11.98 0.17 10.07
CA GLN A 40 11.97 0.12 8.61
C GLN A 40 10.63 0.61 8.05
N ALA A 41 9.52 0.19 8.66
CA ALA A 41 8.19 0.59 8.24
C ALA A 41 7.98 2.10 8.40
N ALA A 42 8.44 2.68 9.50
CA ALA A 42 8.33 4.13 9.73
C ALA A 42 9.12 4.93 8.71
N GLN A 43 10.24 4.41 8.22
CA GLN A 43 11.03 5.06 7.18
C GLN A 43 10.41 4.90 5.79
N LEU A 44 9.80 3.78 5.50
CA LEU A 44 9.24 3.47 4.18
C LEU A 44 7.87 4.10 3.98
N PHE A 45 6.96 3.92 4.96
CA PHE A 45 5.57 4.35 4.85
C PHE A 45 5.42 5.78 5.37
N THR A 46 5.69 6.74 4.50
CA THR A 46 5.59 8.17 4.79
C THR A 46 4.54 8.80 3.87
N ASP A 47 4.07 10.00 4.24
CA ASP A 47 3.12 10.72 3.40
C ASP A 47 3.73 11.00 2.02
N GLY A 48 2.92 10.77 0.99
CA GLY A 48 3.37 10.95 -0.39
C GLY A 48 4.03 9.72 -1.01
N LEU A 49 4.06 8.58 -0.29
CA LEU A 49 4.64 7.35 -0.84
C LEU A 49 3.86 6.87 -2.07
N GLY A 50 4.56 6.70 -3.19
CA GLY A 50 4.04 6.01 -4.36
C GLY A 50 4.30 4.51 -4.24
N TRP A 51 3.24 3.70 -4.35
CA TRP A 51 3.37 2.25 -4.25
C TRP A 51 2.36 1.56 -5.15
N SER A 52 2.65 0.30 -5.43
CA SER A 52 1.82 -0.55 -6.29
C SER A 52 1.59 -1.90 -5.65
N ILE A 53 0.54 -2.58 -6.10
CA ILE A 53 0.28 -3.98 -5.77
C ILE A 53 0.71 -4.80 -6.99
N VAL A 54 1.52 -5.82 -6.76
CA VAL A 54 1.95 -6.74 -7.81
C VAL A 54 1.46 -8.14 -7.49
N GLN A 55 0.82 -8.77 -8.44
CA GLN A 55 0.42 -10.18 -8.36
C GLN A 55 1.25 -10.97 -9.36
N ARG A 56 1.96 -11.99 -8.85
CA ARG A 56 2.76 -12.90 -9.67
C ARG A 56 2.26 -14.32 -9.46
N GLU A 57 1.99 -15.01 -10.56
CA GLU A 57 1.55 -16.39 -10.52
C GLU A 57 2.23 -17.17 -11.64
N THR A 58 2.53 -18.44 -11.36
CA THR A 58 3.02 -19.37 -12.37
C THR A 58 1.84 -20.20 -12.86
N VAL A 59 1.56 -20.09 -14.16
CA VAL A 59 0.50 -20.85 -14.80
C VAL A 59 1.14 -22.01 -15.58
N PRO A 60 0.77 -23.29 -15.28
CA PRO A 60 1.26 -24.42 -16.04
C PRO A 60 0.85 -24.32 -17.51
N ASP A 61 1.80 -24.44 -18.42
CA ASP A 61 1.55 -24.33 -19.87
C ASP A 61 1.78 -25.65 -20.62
N GLY A 62 1.96 -26.75 -19.86
CA GLY A 62 2.23 -28.07 -20.42
C GLY A 62 3.70 -28.33 -20.72
N THR A 63 4.57 -27.35 -20.45
CA THR A 63 6.03 -27.51 -20.55
C THR A 63 6.66 -27.40 -19.18
N ASP A 64 7.95 -27.71 -19.07
CA ASP A 64 8.68 -27.62 -17.82
C ASP A 64 8.78 -26.15 -17.36
N GLY A 65 8.32 -25.88 -16.15
CA GLY A 65 8.46 -24.59 -15.50
C GLY A 65 7.27 -23.64 -15.64
N GLY A 66 6.34 -23.91 -16.56
CA GLY A 66 5.16 -23.06 -16.72
C GLY A 66 5.49 -21.64 -17.19
N THR A 67 4.50 -20.79 -17.20
CA THR A 67 4.62 -19.38 -17.59
C THR A 67 4.27 -18.48 -16.39
N GLU A 68 5.17 -17.56 -16.05
CA GLU A 68 4.88 -16.56 -15.03
C GLU A 68 4.01 -15.45 -15.61
N THR A 69 2.91 -15.15 -14.91
CA THR A 69 2.07 -13.99 -15.22
C THR A 69 2.25 -12.94 -14.14
N MET A 70 2.21 -11.68 -14.54
CA MET A 70 2.33 -10.55 -13.62
C MET A 70 1.25 -9.52 -13.92
N GLN A 71 0.60 -9.05 -12.86
CA GLN A 71 -0.30 -7.90 -12.94
C GLN A 71 0.16 -6.87 -11.90
N GLU A 72 0.05 -5.60 -12.26
CA GLU A 72 0.44 -4.50 -11.38
C GLU A 72 -0.66 -3.46 -11.35
N TRP A 73 -1.01 -3.00 -10.15
CA TRP A 73 -1.99 -1.94 -9.93
C TRP A 73 -1.33 -0.80 -9.17
N ASP A 74 -1.39 0.39 -9.73
CA ASP A 74 -0.89 1.60 -9.07
C ASP A 74 -1.81 1.97 -7.91
N ASN A 75 -1.21 2.21 -6.73
CA ASN A 75 -1.90 2.64 -5.52
C ASN A 75 -1.30 3.93 -4.96
N ALA A 76 -0.70 4.75 -5.81
CA ALA A 76 -0.07 6.01 -5.40
C ALA A 76 -1.06 7.02 -4.81
N ASP A 77 -2.35 6.87 -5.08
CA ASP A 77 -3.40 7.71 -4.49
C ASP A 77 -3.67 7.38 -3.00
N TYR A 78 -3.26 6.19 -2.54
CA TYR A 78 -3.28 5.83 -1.11
C TYR A 78 -1.97 6.27 -0.46
N CYS A 79 -1.75 7.57 -0.39
CA CYS A 79 -0.46 8.16 -0.04
C CYS A 79 -0.41 8.80 1.36
N VAL A 80 -1.47 8.70 2.16
CA VAL A 80 -1.48 9.20 3.53
C VAL A 80 -1.08 8.08 4.47
N ALA A 81 0.05 8.26 5.16
CA ALA A 81 0.57 7.26 6.08
C ALA A 81 -0.26 7.24 7.37
N GLY A 82 -0.73 6.06 7.73
CA GLY A 82 -1.51 5.82 8.94
C GLY A 82 -0.74 5.06 10.01
N PRO A 83 -1.45 4.50 10.98
CA PRO A 83 -0.81 3.80 12.09
C PRO A 83 -0.13 2.50 11.65
N ILE A 84 0.94 2.17 12.35
CA ILE A 84 1.67 0.92 12.20
C ILE A 84 1.36 0.07 13.43
N THR A 85 0.86 -1.15 13.22
CA THR A 85 0.57 -2.10 14.29
C THR A 85 1.60 -3.23 14.25
N ASP A 86 2.43 -3.33 15.28
CA ASP A 86 3.40 -4.40 15.42
C ASP A 86 2.74 -5.61 16.09
N HIS A 87 2.75 -6.75 15.41
CA HIS A 87 2.14 -7.99 15.92
C HIS A 87 3.08 -8.80 16.79
N ARG A 88 4.34 -8.37 16.95
CA ARG A 88 5.37 -9.01 17.77
C ARG A 88 5.71 -10.45 17.36
N ASP A 89 5.42 -10.79 16.11
CA ASP A 89 5.74 -12.10 15.53
C ASP A 89 6.65 -11.95 14.28
N GLY A 90 7.25 -10.78 14.10
CA GLY A 90 8.03 -10.43 12.93
C GLY A 90 7.23 -9.75 11.84
N THR A 91 5.90 -9.70 11.97
CA THR A 91 5.02 -9.00 11.02
C THR A 91 4.43 -7.74 11.62
N LEU A 92 4.01 -6.83 10.75
CA LEU A 92 3.28 -5.64 11.15
C LEU A 92 2.25 -5.30 10.08
N THR A 93 1.28 -4.47 10.45
CA THR A 93 0.26 -3.96 9.55
C THR A 93 0.35 -2.44 9.50
N VAL A 94 0.40 -1.89 8.28
CA VAL A 94 0.41 -0.45 8.03
C VAL A 94 -0.86 -0.08 7.31
N LYS A 95 -1.51 1.01 7.73
CA LYS A 95 -2.62 1.59 6.97
C LYS A 95 -2.10 2.69 6.06
N MET A 96 -2.51 2.64 4.80
CA MET A 96 -2.27 3.73 3.83
C MET A 96 -3.62 4.18 3.30
N GLY A 97 -3.88 5.48 3.35
CA GLY A 97 -5.17 6.05 3.00
C GLY A 97 -5.11 7.09 1.91
N LYS A 98 -6.28 7.40 1.36
CA LYS A 98 -6.45 8.51 0.42
C LYS A 98 -6.69 9.81 1.17
N TYR A 99 -6.46 10.93 0.52
CA TYR A 99 -6.94 12.21 1.02
C TYR A 99 -8.47 12.20 1.11
N THR A 100 -9.01 12.75 2.20
CA THR A 100 -10.45 12.99 2.30
C THR A 100 -10.85 14.12 1.33
N GLN A 101 -12.16 14.24 1.08
CA GLN A 101 -12.66 15.33 0.22
C GLN A 101 -12.26 16.70 0.77
N LEU A 102 -12.32 16.88 2.08
CA LEU A 102 -11.92 18.13 2.72
C LEU A 102 -10.43 18.41 2.53
N GLU A 103 -9.57 17.41 2.74
CA GLU A 103 -8.12 17.56 2.54
C GLU A 103 -7.79 17.88 1.09
N GLU A 104 -8.46 17.22 0.15
CA GLU A 104 -8.26 17.47 -1.28
C GLU A 104 -8.66 18.90 -1.66
N ALA A 105 -9.78 19.38 -1.13
CA ALA A 105 -10.23 20.76 -1.34
C ALA A 105 -9.23 21.76 -0.77
N LEU A 106 -8.69 21.52 0.42
CA LEU A 106 -7.70 22.39 1.05
C LEU A 106 -6.40 22.41 0.26
N ARG A 107 -5.96 21.28 -0.28
CA ARG A 107 -4.78 21.22 -1.15
C ARG A 107 -4.97 22.06 -2.40
N GLN A 108 -6.13 21.97 -3.04
CA GLN A 108 -6.44 22.75 -4.25
C GLN A 108 -6.45 24.25 -3.96
N ILE A 109 -7.00 24.66 -2.81
CA ILE A 109 -6.97 26.06 -2.38
C ILE A 109 -5.53 26.52 -2.17
N GLY A 110 -4.71 25.71 -1.50
CA GLY A 110 -3.30 26.03 -1.28
C GLY A 110 -2.52 26.17 -2.58
N GLU A 111 -2.76 25.31 -3.56
CA GLU A 111 -2.14 25.41 -4.87
C GLU A 111 -2.58 26.67 -5.63
N ALA A 112 -3.85 27.05 -5.50
CA ALA A 112 -4.37 28.25 -6.15
C ALA A 112 -3.82 29.54 -5.54
N LEU A 113 -3.43 29.50 -4.27
CA LEU A 113 -2.87 30.67 -3.55
C LEU A 113 -1.35 30.75 -3.61
N ALA A 114 -0.72 29.71 -4.11
CA ALA A 114 0.75 29.61 -4.15
C ALA A 114 1.34 30.46 -5.28
#